data_a2910d5fc2964444c030b3c0ded5ba00
#
_entry.id   a2910d5fc2964444c030b3c0ded5ba00
#
_cell.length_a   1.000
_cell.length_b   1.000
_cell.length_c   1.000
_cell.angle_alpha   90.00
_cell.angle_beta   90.00
_cell.angle_gamma   90.00
#
_symmetry.space_group_name_H-M   'P 1'
#
loop_
_entity.id
_entity.type
_entity.pdbx_description
1 polymer ?
#
loop_
_entity_poly.entity_id
_entity_poly.type
_entity_poly.pdbx_seq_one_letter_code
_entity_poly.pdbx_strand_id
1 'polypeptide(L)'
;MKTDWVLGLDIGGTHIRAGKFDSEYRLEDFRISSSPSLLGRGEDPIGALAAYIRAYCVDHSEAGLPRAISIGFPSTLNKEKTMLLSTPNLPGLNVLSVTEPLEKKLALPVFINRDVNLLLLNDLHVHHLEQAEIVIGCYFGTGLGNSIRINGSFLNGAHGVAGELGHIPLAGG
;
A
#
# COMPACT_ATOMS: atom_id res chain seq x y z
N MET A 1 -3.08 -27.69 -8.79
CA MET A 1 -4.10 -26.94 -8.00
C MET A 1 -3.87 -25.48 -8.23
N LYS A 2 -4.89 -24.67 -8.61
CA LYS A 2 -4.73 -23.21 -8.63
C LYS A 2 -4.52 -22.76 -7.19
N THR A 3 -3.35 -22.20 -6.91
CA THR A 3 -3.05 -21.67 -5.58
C THR A 3 -3.82 -20.35 -5.39
N ASP A 4 -4.60 -20.26 -4.31
CA ASP A 4 -5.24 -19.02 -3.89
C ASP A 4 -4.16 -18.08 -3.37
N TRP A 5 -3.91 -16.97 -4.08
CA TRP A 5 -2.90 -16.02 -3.71
C TRP A 5 -3.33 -14.56 -3.96
N VAL A 6 -2.70 -13.65 -3.28
CA VAL A 6 -2.89 -12.19 -3.41
C VAL A 6 -1.56 -11.57 -3.82
N LEU A 7 -1.59 -10.63 -4.75
CA LEU A 7 -0.43 -9.80 -5.06
C LEU A 7 -0.38 -8.62 -4.08
N GLY A 8 0.66 -8.56 -3.28
CA GLY A 8 0.97 -7.42 -2.41
C GLY A 8 1.99 -6.50 -3.08
N LEU A 9 1.72 -5.20 -3.02
CA LEU A 9 2.61 -4.14 -3.48
C LEU A 9 2.83 -3.11 -2.37
N ASP A 10 4.09 -2.73 -2.15
CA ASP A 10 4.48 -1.59 -1.32
C ASP A 10 5.16 -0.58 -2.24
N ILE A 11 4.53 0.58 -2.44
CA ILE A 11 5.01 1.63 -3.34
C ILE A 11 5.59 2.76 -2.53
N GLY A 12 6.91 2.81 -2.44
CA GLY A 12 7.65 3.93 -1.83
C GLY A 12 8.17 4.93 -2.86
N GLY A 13 8.73 6.04 -2.39
CA GLY A 13 9.32 7.07 -3.26
C GLY A 13 10.50 6.59 -4.10
N THR A 14 11.22 5.57 -3.63
CA THR A 14 12.42 5.03 -4.28
C THR A 14 12.19 3.65 -4.88
N HIS A 15 11.46 2.79 -4.21
CA HIS A 15 11.27 1.40 -4.59
C HIS A 15 9.80 0.99 -4.56
N ILE A 16 9.46 0.11 -5.50
CA ILE A 16 8.25 -0.71 -5.46
C ILE A 16 8.69 -2.11 -5.06
N ARG A 17 8.06 -2.63 -4.02
CA ARG A 17 8.21 -4.02 -3.59
C ARG A 17 6.95 -4.76 -3.96
N ALA A 18 7.11 -5.93 -4.57
CA ALA A 18 6.01 -6.80 -4.97
C ALA A 18 6.25 -8.20 -4.44
N GLY A 19 5.21 -8.89 -4.05
CA GLY A 19 5.30 -10.26 -3.61
C GLY A 19 3.96 -10.98 -3.66
N LYS A 20 4.03 -12.29 -3.84
CA LYS A 20 2.91 -13.20 -3.80
C LYS A 20 2.68 -13.67 -2.38
N PHE A 21 1.45 -13.58 -1.91
CA PHE A 21 1.04 -14.05 -0.59
C PHE A 21 0.00 -15.17 -0.72
N ASP A 22 0.23 -16.27 -0.04
CA ASP A 22 -0.73 -17.35 0.07
C ASP A 22 -1.76 -17.10 1.21
N SER A 23 -2.65 -18.06 1.42
CA SER A 23 -3.69 -18.01 2.47
C SER A 23 -3.13 -18.06 3.91
N GLU A 24 -1.87 -18.41 4.08
CA GLU A 24 -1.17 -18.44 5.37
C GLU A 24 -0.25 -17.22 5.56
N TYR A 25 -0.41 -16.19 4.71
CA TYR A 25 0.40 -14.96 4.68
C TYR A 25 1.89 -15.18 4.41
N ARG A 26 2.28 -16.31 3.82
CA ARG A 26 3.67 -16.55 3.44
C ARG A 26 3.99 -15.76 2.17
N LEU A 27 5.08 -15.01 2.24
CA LEU A 27 5.61 -14.23 1.12
C LEU A 27 6.45 -15.14 0.21
N GLU A 28 6.08 -15.16 -1.06
CA GLU A 28 6.81 -15.84 -2.13
C GLU A 28 7.11 -14.84 -3.26
N ASP A 29 8.11 -15.19 -4.09
CA ASP A 29 8.43 -14.46 -5.33
C ASP A 29 8.60 -12.94 -5.14
N PHE A 30 9.35 -12.57 -4.11
CA PHE A 30 9.62 -11.18 -3.77
C PHE A 30 10.47 -10.48 -4.83
N ARG A 31 10.03 -9.28 -5.26
CA ARG A 31 10.69 -8.46 -6.27
C ARG A 31 10.79 -7.00 -5.80
N ILE A 32 11.94 -6.37 -6.10
CA ILE A 32 12.14 -4.93 -5.88
C ILE A 32 12.39 -4.26 -7.23
N SER A 33 11.73 -3.14 -7.48
CA SER A 33 11.86 -2.31 -8.67
C SER A 33 11.98 -0.84 -8.30
N SER A 34 12.50 -0.01 -9.20
CA SER A 34 12.62 1.43 -8.98
C SER A 34 11.29 2.15 -9.21
N SER A 35 10.78 2.89 -8.22
CA SER A 35 9.56 3.72 -8.37
C SER A 35 9.74 4.86 -9.38
N PRO A 36 10.85 5.65 -9.37
CA PRO A 36 11.06 6.70 -10.36
C PRO A 36 11.15 6.17 -11.80
N SER A 37 11.69 4.98 -12.00
CA SER A 37 11.77 4.36 -13.33
C SER A 37 10.41 3.94 -13.87
N LEU A 38 9.50 3.54 -12.98
CA LEU A 38 8.18 3.06 -13.34
C LEU A 38 7.13 4.19 -13.36
N LEU A 39 7.12 5.07 -12.35
CA LEU A 39 6.05 6.03 -12.11
C LEU A 39 6.47 7.49 -12.38
N GLY A 40 7.76 7.76 -12.47
CA GLY A 40 8.31 9.13 -12.44
C GLY A 40 8.40 9.85 -13.78
N ARG A 41 8.12 9.21 -14.91
CA ARG A 41 8.35 9.76 -16.26
C ARG A 41 7.15 9.74 -17.20
N GLY A 42 5.99 9.26 -16.75
CA GLY A 42 4.83 9.05 -17.61
C GLY A 42 3.67 9.96 -17.27
N GLU A 43 2.91 10.33 -18.30
CA GLU A 43 1.61 11.01 -18.15
C GLU A 43 0.49 10.08 -17.65
N ASP A 44 0.72 8.74 -17.66
CA ASP A 44 -0.24 7.72 -17.20
C ASP A 44 0.39 6.78 -16.14
N PRO A 45 0.48 7.21 -14.88
CA PRO A 45 0.99 6.37 -13.81
C PRO A 45 0.14 5.12 -13.55
N ILE A 46 -1.17 5.19 -13.79
CA ILE A 46 -2.08 4.04 -13.65
C ILE A 46 -1.80 3.00 -14.75
N GLY A 47 -1.56 3.44 -15.97
CA GLY A 47 -1.15 2.54 -17.06
C GLY A 47 0.18 1.86 -16.80
N ALA A 48 1.16 2.61 -16.31
CA ALA A 48 2.48 2.08 -15.93
C ALA A 48 2.35 1.04 -14.80
N LEU A 49 1.56 1.32 -13.76
CA LEU A 49 1.33 0.40 -12.66
C LEU A 49 0.58 -0.85 -13.13
N ALA A 50 -0.43 -0.70 -13.98
CA ALA A 50 -1.15 -1.84 -14.56
C ALA A 50 -0.24 -2.73 -15.42
N ALA A 51 0.67 -2.14 -16.20
CA ALA A 51 1.65 -2.88 -17.00
C ALA A 51 2.61 -3.67 -16.11
N TYR A 52 3.11 -3.06 -15.03
CA TYR A 52 3.97 -3.72 -14.05
C TYR A 52 3.28 -4.92 -13.38
N ILE A 53 2.03 -4.73 -12.94
CA ILE A 53 1.23 -5.79 -12.32
C ILE A 53 0.98 -6.95 -13.30
N ARG A 54 0.63 -6.64 -14.56
CA ARG A 54 0.47 -7.66 -15.60
C ARG A 54 1.75 -8.45 -15.85
N ALA A 55 2.88 -7.77 -15.94
CA ALA A 55 4.17 -8.44 -16.12
C ALA A 55 4.47 -9.39 -14.96
N TYR A 56 4.23 -8.96 -13.71
CA TYR A 56 4.37 -9.82 -12.54
C TYR A 56 3.44 -11.04 -12.63
N CYS A 57 2.17 -10.87 -12.99
CA CYS A 57 1.21 -11.97 -13.13
C CYS A 57 1.58 -12.94 -14.27
N VAL A 58 2.15 -12.45 -15.37
CA VAL A 58 2.61 -13.30 -16.49
C VAL A 58 3.78 -14.17 -16.07
N ASP A 59 4.74 -13.60 -15.34
CA ASP A 59 5.90 -14.34 -14.80
C ASP A 59 5.47 -15.47 -13.82
N HIS A 60 4.27 -15.38 -13.25
CA HIS A 60 3.70 -16.34 -12.30
C HIS A 60 2.45 -17.05 -12.83
N SER A 61 2.32 -17.14 -14.16
CA SER A 61 1.13 -17.68 -14.84
C SER A 61 0.79 -19.13 -14.48
N GLU A 62 1.77 -19.93 -14.06
CA GLU A 62 1.55 -21.31 -13.61
C GLU A 62 0.71 -21.37 -12.32
N ALA A 63 0.79 -20.35 -11.45
CA ALA A 63 -0.02 -20.22 -10.25
C ALA A 63 -1.45 -19.74 -10.53
N GLY A 64 -1.75 -19.32 -11.76
CA GLY A 64 -3.00 -18.65 -12.14
C GLY A 64 -2.99 -17.17 -11.76
N LEU A 65 -4.09 -16.46 -11.96
CA LEU A 65 -4.23 -15.06 -11.58
C LEU A 65 -4.42 -14.91 -10.06
N PRO A 66 -3.95 -13.81 -9.46
CA PRO A 66 -4.24 -13.50 -8.06
C PRO A 66 -5.74 -13.28 -7.85
N ARG A 67 -6.24 -13.55 -6.64
CA ARG A 67 -7.63 -13.25 -6.26
C ARG A 67 -7.88 -11.75 -6.12
N ALA A 68 -6.85 -11.02 -5.73
CA ALA A 68 -6.90 -9.57 -5.51
C ALA A 68 -5.49 -8.99 -5.54
N ILE A 69 -5.44 -7.68 -5.64
CA ILE A 69 -4.23 -6.88 -5.54
C ILE A 69 -4.37 -5.96 -4.33
N SER A 70 -3.38 -5.96 -3.44
CA SER A 70 -3.30 -5.06 -2.28
C SER A 70 -2.11 -4.13 -2.42
N ILE A 71 -2.33 -2.82 -2.32
CA ILE A 71 -1.27 -1.83 -2.56
C ILE A 71 -1.16 -0.89 -1.37
N GLY A 72 0.06 -0.79 -0.79
CA GLY A 72 0.45 0.22 0.17
C GLY A 72 1.02 1.45 -0.53
N PHE A 73 0.57 2.65 -0.10
CA PHE A 73 1.09 3.93 -0.57
C PHE A 73 1.51 4.83 0.59
N PRO A 74 2.60 5.60 0.45
CA PRO A 74 2.98 6.65 1.39
C PRO A 74 2.13 7.90 1.11
N SER A 75 0.83 7.80 1.33
CA SER A 75 -0.17 8.78 0.90
C SER A 75 -1.29 8.90 1.91
N THR A 76 -1.91 10.09 1.98
CA THR A 76 -3.25 10.20 2.53
C THR A 76 -4.26 9.69 1.52
N LEU A 77 -5.33 9.06 2.01
CA LEU A 77 -6.38 8.47 1.17
C LEU A 77 -7.73 9.10 1.47
N ASN A 78 -8.63 9.06 0.49
CA ASN A 78 -10.03 9.33 0.75
C ASN A 78 -10.64 8.27 1.70
N LYS A 79 -11.81 8.56 2.25
CA LYS A 79 -12.49 7.70 3.23
C LYS A 79 -12.79 6.30 2.68
N GLU A 80 -13.14 6.23 1.42
CA GLU A 80 -13.48 5.00 0.69
C GLU A 80 -12.24 4.16 0.30
N LYS A 81 -11.02 4.72 0.50
CA LYS A 81 -9.75 4.11 0.08
C LYS A 81 -9.71 3.74 -1.41
N THR A 82 -10.14 4.66 -2.24
CA THR A 82 -10.16 4.51 -3.71
C THR A 82 -9.25 5.50 -4.42
N MET A 83 -8.84 6.56 -3.71
CA MET A 83 -8.10 7.69 -4.27
C MET A 83 -6.96 8.11 -3.35
N LEU A 84 -5.82 8.44 -3.94
CA LEU A 84 -4.71 9.11 -3.28
C LEU A 84 -5.01 10.62 -3.24
N LEU A 85 -4.83 11.25 -2.09
CA LEU A 85 -5.06 12.68 -1.91
C LEU A 85 -3.76 13.47 -1.90
N SER A 86 -2.73 12.96 -1.21
CA SER A 86 -1.42 13.62 -1.13
C SER A 86 -0.32 12.58 -1.06
N THR A 87 0.64 12.68 -1.98
CA THR A 87 1.79 11.79 -2.10
C THR A 87 3.08 12.61 -2.21
N PRO A 88 3.59 13.21 -1.11
CA PRO A 88 4.75 14.10 -1.16
C PRO A 88 5.97 13.49 -1.85
N ASN A 89 6.19 12.19 -1.64
CA ASN A 89 7.33 11.45 -2.20
C ASN A 89 7.10 10.91 -3.61
N LEU A 90 5.88 11.05 -4.15
CA LEU A 90 5.46 10.59 -5.47
C LEU A 90 4.52 11.62 -6.11
N PRO A 91 5.01 12.83 -6.45
CA PRO A 91 4.15 13.95 -6.86
C PRO A 91 3.28 13.66 -8.09
N GLY A 92 3.71 12.74 -8.96
CA GLY A 92 2.89 12.28 -10.10
C GLY A 92 1.63 11.49 -9.72
N LEU A 93 1.48 11.12 -8.44
CA LEU A 93 0.31 10.38 -7.93
C LEU A 93 -0.63 11.25 -7.07
N ASN A 94 -0.40 12.55 -6.98
CA ASN A 94 -1.27 13.44 -6.21
C ASN A 94 -2.67 13.53 -6.83
N VAL A 95 -3.70 13.47 -5.96
CA VAL A 95 -5.12 13.57 -6.33
C VAL A 95 -5.49 12.60 -7.46
N LEU A 96 -5.16 11.32 -7.25
CA LEU A 96 -5.29 10.28 -8.26
C LEU A 96 -6.29 9.20 -7.85
N SER A 97 -7.30 8.95 -8.67
CA SER A 97 -8.14 7.75 -8.55
C SER A 97 -7.34 6.51 -8.94
N VAL A 98 -7.34 5.48 -8.10
CA VAL A 98 -6.47 4.31 -8.27
C VAL A 98 -7.27 3.03 -8.49
N THR A 99 -8.22 2.71 -7.60
CA THR A 99 -8.83 1.36 -7.61
C THR A 99 -9.64 1.12 -8.87
N GLU A 100 -10.62 1.95 -9.18
CA GLU A 100 -11.49 1.76 -10.35
C GLU A 100 -10.73 1.71 -11.68
N PRO A 101 -9.78 2.63 -11.98
CA PRO A 101 -9.00 2.54 -13.22
C PRO A 101 -8.11 1.29 -13.31
N LEU A 102 -7.52 0.84 -12.18
CA LEU A 102 -6.73 -0.40 -12.16
C LEU A 102 -7.63 -1.62 -12.33
N GLU A 103 -8.76 -1.70 -11.65
CA GLU A 103 -9.72 -2.79 -11.77
C GLU A 103 -10.22 -2.94 -13.21
N LYS A 104 -10.54 -1.83 -13.87
CA LYS A 104 -10.93 -1.83 -15.30
C LYS A 104 -9.79 -2.35 -16.20
N LYS A 105 -8.55 -1.98 -15.91
CA LYS A 105 -7.40 -2.41 -16.71
C LYS A 105 -7.00 -3.87 -16.46
N LEU A 106 -7.18 -4.37 -15.24
CA LEU A 106 -6.65 -5.67 -14.78
C LEU A 106 -7.72 -6.77 -14.70
N ALA A 107 -9.00 -6.39 -14.63
CA ALA A 107 -10.13 -7.28 -14.36
C ALA A 107 -9.96 -8.08 -13.04
N LEU A 108 -9.36 -7.45 -12.03
CA LEU A 108 -9.08 -8.00 -10.70
C LEU A 108 -9.47 -6.98 -9.63
N PRO A 109 -9.96 -7.41 -8.46
CA PRO A 109 -10.20 -6.52 -7.34
C PRO A 109 -8.90 -5.84 -6.87
N VAL A 110 -8.96 -4.53 -6.62
CA VAL A 110 -7.82 -3.72 -6.16
C VAL A 110 -8.16 -3.03 -4.85
N PHE A 111 -7.32 -3.22 -3.85
CA PHE A 111 -7.42 -2.59 -2.54
C PHE A 111 -6.20 -1.71 -2.30
N ILE A 112 -6.41 -0.49 -1.80
CA ILE A 112 -5.32 0.39 -1.42
C ILE A 112 -5.40 0.77 0.06
N ASN A 113 -4.25 0.96 0.69
CA ASN A 113 -4.16 1.46 2.05
C ASN A 113 -2.89 2.31 2.22
N ARG A 114 -2.81 3.03 3.34
CA ARG A 114 -1.55 3.65 3.75
C ARG A 114 -0.54 2.56 4.09
N ASP A 115 0.70 2.75 3.69
CA ASP A 115 1.82 1.86 4.00
C ASP A 115 1.94 1.58 5.51
N VAL A 116 1.90 2.63 6.34
CA VAL A 116 1.94 2.51 7.81
C VAL A 116 0.77 1.73 8.41
N ASN A 117 -0.41 1.75 7.78
CA ASN A 117 -1.53 0.94 8.23
C ASN A 117 -1.29 -0.55 7.93
N LEU A 118 -0.68 -0.86 6.79
CA LEU A 118 -0.32 -2.24 6.44
C LEU A 118 0.79 -2.77 7.33
N LEU A 119 1.79 -1.94 7.67
CA LEU A 119 2.81 -2.27 8.66
C LEU A 119 2.17 -2.60 10.02
N LEU A 120 1.25 -1.75 10.50
CA LEU A 120 0.56 -2.01 11.78
C LEU A 120 -0.29 -3.29 11.74
N LEU A 121 -0.94 -3.60 10.61
CA LEU A 121 -1.68 -4.87 10.46
C LEU A 121 -0.75 -6.08 10.58
N ASN A 122 0.43 -6.02 9.97
CA ASN A 122 1.43 -7.06 10.11
C ASN A 122 1.90 -7.21 11.56
N ASP A 123 2.22 -6.10 12.22
CA ASP A 123 2.70 -6.12 13.61
C ASP A 123 1.63 -6.66 14.57
N LEU A 124 0.35 -6.30 14.35
CA LEU A 124 -0.77 -6.87 15.11
C LEU A 124 -0.80 -8.40 14.99
N HIS A 125 -0.63 -8.92 13.78
CA HIS A 125 -0.62 -10.35 13.53
C HIS A 125 0.60 -11.04 14.15
N VAL A 126 1.80 -10.52 13.90
CA VAL A 126 3.07 -11.11 14.38
C VAL A 126 3.15 -11.11 15.91
N HIS A 127 2.63 -10.07 16.57
CA HIS A 127 2.68 -9.92 18.02
C HIS A 127 1.40 -10.35 18.74
N HIS A 128 0.42 -10.91 18.02
CA HIS A 128 -0.87 -11.36 18.57
C HIS A 128 -1.63 -10.26 19.31
N LEU A 129 -1.66 -9.05 18.73
CA LEU A 129 -2.29 -7.86 19.30
C LEU A 129 -3.65 -7.51 18.65
N GLU A 130 -4.26 -8.43 17.89
CA GLU A 130 -5.50 -8.19 17.16
C GLU A 130 -6.67 -7.78 18.07
N GLN A 131 -6.65 -8.23 19.33
CA GLN A 131 -7.69 -7.95 20.34
C GLN A 131 -7.40 -6.71 21.20
N ALA A 132 -6.25 -6.05 21.01
CA ALA A 132 -5.93 -4.85 21.77
C ALA A 132 -6.87 -3.69 21.40
N GLU A 133 -7.41 -3.00 22.42
CA GLU A 133 -8.32 -1.87 22.20
C GLU A 133 -7.66 -0.72 21.48
N ILE A 134 -6.42 -0.37 21.88
CA ILE A 134 -5.65 0.73 21.29
C ILE A 134 -4.25 0.23 20.98
N VAL A 135 -3.83 0.40 19.73
CA VAL A 135 -2.45 0.13 19.31
C VAL A 135 -1.95 1.30 18.49
N ILE A 136 -0.72 1.72 18.76
CA ILE A 136 -0.02 2.77 18.03
C ILE A 136 1.26 2.18 17.46
N GLY A 137 1.37 2.17 16.13
CA GLY A 137 2.60 1.85 15.42
C GLY A 137 3.38 3.12 15.10
N CYS A 138 4.68 3.13 15.39
CA CYS A 138 5.60 4.20 15.04
C CYS A 138 6.75 3.61 14.22
N TYR A 139 6.94 4.09 13.00
CA TYR A 139 7.88 3.55 12.03
C TYR A 139 8.93 4.59 11.65
N PHE A 140 10.16 4.32 12.02
CA PHE A 140 11.31 5.20 11.79
C PHE A 140 12.04 4.76 10.51
N GLY A 141 12.13 5.67 9.52
CA GLY A 141 12.83 5.47 8.26
C GLY A 141 13.41 6.79 7.78
N THR A 142 13.19 7.18 6.53
CA THR A 142 13.52 8.53 6.03
C THR A 142 12.75 9.62 6.78
N GLY A 143 11.60 9.29 7.34
CA GLY A 143 10.77 10.11 8.19
C GLY A 143 10.19 9.29 9.34
N LEU A 144 9.25 9.89 10.08
CA LEU A 144 8.44 9.21 11.09
C LEU A 144 7.05 8.97 10.53
N GLY A 145 6.77 7.72 10.20
CA GLY A 145 5.42 7.26 9.89
C GLY A 145 4.71 6.76 11.14
N ASN A 146 3.39 6.94 11.21
CA ASN A 146 2.64 6.34 12.29
C ASN A 146 1.23 5.92 11.88
N SER A 147 0.69 4.95 12.60
CA SER A 147 -0.67 4.44 12.46
C SER A 147 -1.27 4.20 13.82
N ILE A 148 -2.55 4.52 13.98
CA ILE A 148 -3.31 4.33 15.22
C ILE A 148 -4.52 3.46 14.90
N ARG A 149 -4.72 2.41 15.71
CA ARG A 149 -5.90 1.55 15.65
C ARG A 149 -6.62 1.59 16.98
N ILE A 150 -7.93 1.83 16.94
CA ILE A 150 -8.80 1.90 18.14
C ILE A 150 -9.99 0.98 17.88
N ASN A 151 -10.26 0.06 18.81
CA ASN A 151 -11.39 -0.89 18.74
C ASN A 151 -11.52 -1.56 17.35
N GLY A 152 -10.40 -2.05 16.82
CA GLY A 152 -10.39 -2.74 15.54
C GLY A 152 -10.37 -1.85 14.30
N SER A 153 -10.50 -0.52 14.43
CA SER A 153 -10.58 0.42 13.31
C SER A 153 -9.39 1.39 13.30
N PHE A 154 -8.85 1.66 12.11
CA PHE A 154 -7.82 2.68 11.96
C PHE A 154 -8.38 4.07 12.17
N LEU A 155 -7.68 4.88 12.95
CA LEU A 155 -7.98 6.30 13.12
C LEU A 155 -7.49 7.07 11.89
N ASN A 156 -8.38 7.40 10.99
CA ASN A 156 -8.05 8.15 9.78
C ASN A 156 -8.27 9.67 9.95
N GLY A 157 -9.13 10.09 10.90
CA GLY A 157 -9.56 11.48 11.03
C GLY A 157 -10.48 11.94 9.88
N ALA A 158 -10.87 13.20 9.93
CA ALA A 158 -11.81 13.75 8.95
C ALA A 158 -11.23 13.83 7.52
N HIS A 159 -9.91 13.99 7.42
CA HIS A 159 -9.22 14.20 6.14
C HIS A 159 -8.14 13.15 5.85
N GLY A 160 -8.18 11.99 6.53
CA GLY A 160 -7.22 10.91 6.33
C GLY A 160 -5.81 11.18 6.91
N VAL A 161 -5.64 12.24 7.70
CA VAL A 161 -4.35 12.69 8.23
C VAL A 161 -4.19 12.50 9.75
N ALA A 162 -5.08 11.74 10.38
CA ALA A 162 -4.91 11.49 11.81
C ALA A 162 -3.63 10.71 12.07
N GLY A 163 -2.93 11.15 13.11
CA GLY A 163 -1.72 10.48 13.53
C GLY A 163 -0.44 10.89 12.79
N GLU A 164 -0.43 11.94 11.99
CA GLU A 164 0.77 12.42 11.28
C GLU A 164 1.81 13.04 12.26
N LEU A 165 2.31 12.23 13.22
CA LEU A 165 3.25 12.69 14.27
C LEU A 165 4.56 13.22 13.71
N GLY A 166 5.00 12.72 12.57
CA GLY A 166 6.22 13.19 11.90
C GLY A 166 6.13 14.61 11.35
N HIS A 167 4.94 15.19 11.31
CA HIS A 167 4.70 16.57 10.84
C HIS A 167 4.38 17.54 11.96
N ILE A 168 4.47 17.12 13.22
CA ILE A 168 4.28 18.01 14.37
C ILE A 168 5.51 18.92 14.52
N PRO A 169 5.35 20.26 14.48
CA PRO A 169 6.48 21.15 14.71
C PRO A 169 6.99 20.99 16.15
N LEU A 170 8.29 20.74 16.28
CA LEU A 170 8.95 20.70 17.57
C LEU A 170 9.33 22.13 18.00
N ALA A 171 9.17 22.44 19.30
CA ALA A 171 9.60 23.72 19.84
C ALA A 171 11.14 23.84 19.70
N GLY A 172 11.62 24.83 18.93
CA GLY A 172 13.04 25.11 18.72
C GLY A 172 13.61 24.70 17.36
N GLY A 173 12.75 24.28 16.40
CA GLY A 173 13.12 24.07 14.99
C GLY A 173 12.73 25.25 14.12
#